data_fc5507abd216276bf486cb1b27a788bc
#
_entry.id   fc5507abd216276bf486cb1b27a788bc
#
_cell.length_a   1.000
_cell.length_b   1.000
_cell.length_c   1.000
_cell.angle_alpha   90.00
_cell.angle_beta   90.00
_cell.angle_gamma   90.00
#
_symmetry.space_group_name_H-M   'P 1'
#
loop_
_entity.id
_entity.type
_entity.pdbx_description
1 polymer ?
#
loop_
_entity_poly.entity_id
_entity_poly.type
_entity_poly.pdbx_seq_one_letter_code
_entity_poly.pdbx_strand_id
1 'polypeptide(L)'
;MDDALTALPLQQTPPESESRKGNRLPTRSQFLFALVVTCLACNLTGCSLFVMAGKLFFGDPKMMSPFHAGTGYDLVEDELTVLVIFSTPESVKSEFSSVEYDLTEETIRRLKRRDIKVIDPDDVATFIDDNGGYWEDASELARHFDADIIVHVDLDSFTCDEENSPSLLRGRADGIVYGYDVRKVGDEKVAREIFVREFTSTHPRQTPVSADSSSRSAFQKRYVDLMATQIAQMLYDYHASELIR
;
A
#
# COMPACT_ATOMS: atom_id res chain seq x y z
N MET A 1 19.08 35.24 -97.28
CA MET A 1 20.06 36.30 -96.94
C MET A 1 20.53 35.93 -95.55
N ASP A 2 21.49 35.11 -95.54
CA ASP A 2 22.91 35.35 -95.28
C ASP A 2 23.18 35.38 -93.78
N ASP A 3 23.83 34.54 -93.36
CA ASP A 3 25.26 34.15 -93.09
C ASP A 3 25.47 34.33 -91.61
N ALA A 4 26.23 33.63 -90.91
CA ALA A 4 27.38 32.77 -91.03
C ALA A 4 27.83 32.35 -89.62
N LEU A 5 28.17 31.14 -89.52
CA LEU A 5 29.40 30.63 -88.89
C LEU A 5 30.05 31.44 -87.76
N THR A 6 30.20 30.86 -86.57
CA THR A 6 31.60 30.64 -86.05
C THR A 6 31.55 29.61 -84.90
N ALA A 7 32.20 28.51 -85.16
CA ALA A 7 32.60 27.51 -84.17
C ALA A 7 33.80 27.96 -83.36
N LEU A 8 33.87 27.61 -82.10
CA LEU A 8 35.11 27.44 -81.32
C LEU A 8 34.84 26.85 -79.90
N PRO A 9 35.84 26.30 -79.22
CA PRO A 9 36.03 24.87 -79.09
C PRO A 9 35.70 24.34 -77.67
N LEU A 10 35.50 23.04 -77.65
CA LEU A 10 35.36 22.24 -76.45
C LEU A 10 36.58 22.37 -75.49
N GLN A 11 36.27 22.89 -74.31
CA GLN A 11 37.20 22.83 -73.19
C GLN A 11 36.86 21.60 -72.34
N GLN A 12 37.73 20.58 -72.48
CA GLN A 12 37.66 19.36 -71.67
C GLN A 12 38.08 19.71 -70.23
N THR A 13 37.15 19.54 -69.31
CA THR A 13 37.44 19.46 -67.85
C THR A 13 37.92 18.04 -67.52
N PRO A 14 38.98 17.90 -66.71
CA PRO A 14 39.49 16.59 -66.28
C PRO A 14 38.55 15.91 -65.31
N PRO A 15 38.53 14.57 -65.24
CA PRO A 15 37.61 13.82 -64.35
C PRO A 15 38.03 13.99 -62.89
N GLU A 16 37.08 14.40 -62.10
CA GLU A 16 37.14 14.48 -60.68
C GLU A 16 37.34 13.05 -60.09
N SER A 17 38.47 12.88 -59.40
CA SER A 17 38.86 11.62 -58.77
C SER A 17 37.90 11.31 -57.61
N GLU A 18 37.00 10.35 -57.83
CA GLU A 18 36.23 9.72 -56.76
C GLU A 18 37.16 9.07 -55.74
N SER A 19 37.31 9.73 -54.61
CA SER A 19 37.97 9.18 -53.44
C SER A 19 37.13 8.02 -52.90
N ARG A 20 37.45 6.79 -53.30
CA ARG A 20 36.99 5.56 -52.67
C ARG A 20 37.41 5.56 -51.21
N LYS A 21 36.49 5.93 -50.31
CA LYS A 21 36.59 5.62 -48.88
C LYS A 21 36.63 4.12 -48.71
N GLY A 22 37.84 3.57 -48.58
CA GLY A 22 38.06 2.17 -48.28
C GLY A 22 37.40 1.82 -46.96
N ASN A 23 36.37 1.01 -47.00
CA ASN A 23 35.74 0.37 -45.85
C ASN A 23 36.76 -0.59 -45.24
N ARG A 24 37.62 -0.07 -44.34
CA ARG A 24 38.54 -0.92 -43.56
C ARG A 24 37.71 -1.68 -42.54
N LEU A 25 37.58 -2.97 -42.74
CA LEU A 25 37.04 -3.89 -41.71
C LEU A 25 37.80 -3.66 -40.39
N PRO A 26 37.10 -3.49 -39.28
CA PRO A 26 37.74 -3.25 -38.00
C PRO A 26 38.65 -4.42 -37.63
N THR A 27 39.91 -4.10 -37.30
CA THR A 27 40.89 -5.08 -36.84
C THR A 27 40.40 -5.80 -35.59
N ARG A 28 40.75 -7.08 -35.38
CA ARG A 28 40.40 -7.90 -34.21
C ARG A 28 40.59 -7.14 -32.89
N SER A 29 41.57 -6.26 -32.80
CA SER A 29 41.82 -5.40 -31.64
C SER A 29 40.72 -4.37 -31.41
N GLN A 30 40.14 -3.79 -32.47
CA GLN A 30 39.06 -2.81 -32.35
C GLN A 30 37.74 -3.49 -31.92
N PHE A 31 37.51 -4.74 -32.37
CA PHE A 31 36.38 -5.55 -31.90
C PHE A 31 36.49 -5.91 -30.41
N LEU A 32 37.68 -6.30 -29.97
CA LEU A 32 37.92 -6.59 -28.55
C LEU A 32 37.79 -5.34 -27.68
N PHE A 33 38.26 -4.21 -28.14
CA PHE A 33 38.14 -2.95 -27.41
C PHE A 33 36.66 -2.50 -27.31
N ALA A 34 35.90 -2.58 -28.41
CA ALA A 34 34.48 -2.29 -28.42
C ALA A 34 33.66 -3.24 -27.48
N LEU A 35 34.01 -4.53 -27.45
CA LEU A 35 33.37 -5.51 -26.57
C LEU A 35 33.64 -5.20 -25.10
N VAL A 36 34.90 -4.87 -24.75
CA VAL A 36 35.30 -4.51 -23.38
C VAL A 36 34.62 -3.22 -22.92
N VAL A 37 34.54 -2.19 -23.79
CA VAL A 37 33.84 -0.93 -23.47
C VAL A 37 32.35 -1.15 -23.30
N THR A 38 31.71 -2.00 -24.12
CA THR A 38 30.29 -2.35 -23.99
C THR A 38 30.01 -3.13 -22.70
N CYS A 39 30.86 -4.10 -22.35
CA CYS A 39 30.74 -4.82 -21.08
C CYS A 39 30.99 -3.90 -19.88
N LEU A 40 31.89 -2.94 -19.95
CA LEU A 40 32.13 -1.97 -18.87
C LEU A 40 30.96 -1.00 -18.74
N ALA A 41 30.37 -0.55 -19.84
CA ALA A 41 29.18 0.31 -19.85
C ALA A 41 27.95 -0.41 -19.27
N CYS A 42 27.77 -1.69 -19.53
CA CYS A 42 26.69 -2.51 -18.95
C CYS A 42 26.80 -2.67 -17.41
N ASN A 43 28.02 -2.63 -16.86
CA ASN A 43 28.24 -2.71 -15.41
C ASN A 43 28.03 -1.36 -14.69
N LEU A 44 28.05 -0.23 -15.41
CA LEU A 44 27.80 1.11 -14.85
C LEU A 44 26.33 1.54 -14.89
N THR A 45 25.49 0.88 -15.69
CA THR A 45 24.03 1.04 -15.64
C THR A 45 23.48 0.18 -14.52
N GLY A 46 23.58 0.68 -13.29
CA GLY A 46 23.06 -0.01 -12.11
C GLY A 46 21.59 -0.39 -12.25
N CYS A 47 21.15 -1.40 -11.51
CA CYS A 47 19.80 -1.98 -11.47
C CYS A 47 18.64 -0.97 -11.41
N SER A 48 18.89 0.29 -11.08
CA SER A 48 17.87 1.33 -10.95
C SER A 48 17.15 1.67 -12.27
N LEU A 49 17.87 1.61 -13.41
CA LEU A 49 17.29 1.92 -14.74
C LEU A 49 16.34 0.80 -15.19
N PHE A 50 16.68 -0.46 -14.90
CA PHE A 50 15.80 -1.60 -15.17
C PHE A 50 14.57 -1.59 -14.27
N VAL A 51 14.70 -1.19 -13.01
CA VAL A 51 13.55 -1.03 -12.08
C VAL A 51 12.65 0.12 -12.52
N MET A 52 13.21 1.25 -12.97
CA MET A 52 12.42 2.36 -13.52
C MET A 52 11.72 1.99 -14.83
N ALA A 53 12.40 1.31 -15.74
CA ALA A 53 11.79 0.81 -16.97
C ALA A 53 10.70 -0.24 -16.66
N GLY A 54 10.93 -1.15 -15.71
CA GLY A 54 9.93 -2.11 -15.25
C GLY A 54 8.67 -1.42 -14.73
N LYS A 55 8.79 -0.40 -13.90
CA LYS A 55 7.64 0.39 -13.41
C LYS A 55 6.89 1.12 -14.53
N LEU A 56 7.59 1.61 -15.57
CA LEU A 56 6.97 2.26 -16.73
C LEU A 56 6.18 1.29 -17.62
N PHE A 57 6.63 0.04 -17.73
CA PHE A 57 5.99 -0.96 -18.61
C PHE A 57 4.97 -1.85 -17.90
N PHE A 58 5.16 -2.15 -16.63
CA PHE A 58 4.32 -3.08 -15.86
C PHE A 58 3.47 -2.40 -14.79
N GLY A 59 3.63 -1.08 -14.59
CA GLY A 59 2.97 -0.36 -13.53
C GLY A 59 3.54 -0.67 -12.13
N ASP A 60 2.87 -0.13 -11.11
CA ASP A 60 3.20 -0.44 -9.72
C ASP A 60 2.51 -1.75 -9.32
N PRO A 61 3.23 -2.77 -8.84
CA PRO A 61 2.61 -4.06 -8.51
C PRO A 61 1.56 -3.90 -7.40
N LYS A 62 0.34 -4.40 -7.67
CA LYS A 62 -0.73 -4.52 -6.68
C LYS A 62 -0.34 -5.64 -5.71
N MET A 63 -0.26 -5.32 -4.44
CA MET A 63 0.01 -6.26 -3.35
C MET A 63 -1.33 -6.77 -2.83
N MET A 64 -1.52 -8.08 -2.88
CA MET A 64 -2.70 -8.73 -2.33
C MET A 64 -2.71 -8.58 -0.80
N SER A 65 -3.83 -8.16 -0.24
CA SER A 65 -3.99 -8.03 1.20
C SER A 65 -4.00 -9.40 1.89
N PRO A 66 -3.61 -9.48 3.17
CA PRO A 66 -3.73 -10.71 3.93
C PRO A 66 -5.15 -11.29 3.95
N PHE A 67 -6.17 -10.43 4.02
CA PHE A 67 -7.57 -10.83 3.99
C PHE A 67 -7.93 -11.47 2.64
N HIS A 68 -7.64 -10.79 1.53
CA HIS A 68 -7.90 -11.32 0.19
C HIS A 68 -7.13 -12.64 -0.04
N ALA A 69 -5.84 -12.69 0.33
CA ALA A 69 -5.02 -13.90 0.18
C ALA A 69 -5.53 -15.09 1.01
N GLY A 70 -6.10 -14.83 2.19
CA GLY A 70 -6.59 -15.88 3.10
C GLY A 70 -8.02 -16.34 2.80
N THR A 71 -8.87 -15.45 2.32
CA THR A 71 -10.32 -15.72 2.16
C THR A 71 -10.75 -15.85 0.70
N GLY A 72 -10.00 -15.26 -0.24
CA GLY A 72 -10.36 -15.14 -1.65
C GLY A 72 -11.34 -14.00 -1.94
N TYR A 73 -11.78 -13.22 -0.95
CA TYR A 73 -12.64 -12.06 -1.14
C TYR A 73 -11.82 -10.78 -1.36
N ASP A 74 -12.12 -10.04 -2.42
CA ASP A 74 -11.67 -8.65 -2.61
C ASP A 74 -12.80 -7.71 -2.20
N LEU A 75 -12.65 -6.99 -1.09
CA LEU A 75 -13.70 -6.13 -0.54
C LEU A 75 -14.13 -5.02 -1.51
N VAL A 76 -13.25 -4.63 -2.45
CA VAL A 76 -13.52 -3.59 -3.45
C VAL A 76 -14.19 -4.21 -4.69
N GLU A 77 -13.56 -5.25 -5.27
CA GLU A 77 -14.02 -5.85 -6.53
C GLU A 77 -15.34 -6.62 -6.35
N ASP A 78 -15.54 -7.25 -5.20
CA ASP A 78 -16.78 -7.98 -4.87
C ASP A 78 -17.89 -7.06 -4.34
N GLU A 79 -17.62 -5.75 -4.21
CA GLU A 79 -18.57 -4.72 -3.71
C GLU A 79 -19.20 -5.03 -2.34
N LEU A 80 -18.46 -5.71 -1.47
CA LEU A 80 -18.98 -6.19 -0.18
C LEU A 80 -19.19 -5.04 0.82
N THR A 81 -20.27 -5.15 1.60
CA THR A 81 -20.55 -4.22 2.70
C THR A 81 -19.90 -4.74 3.98
N VAL A 82 -19.04 -3.92 4.57
CA VAL A 82 -18.22 -4.29 5.74
C VAL A 82 -18.74 -3.60 7.00
N LEU A 83 -18.91 -4.34 8.07
CA LEU A 83 -19.06 -3.80 9.43
C LEU A 83 -17.70 -3.90 10.12
N VAL A 84 -17.21 -2.80 10.69
CA VAL A 84 -15.95 -2.78 11.45
C VAL A 84 -16.25 -2.45 12.90
N ILE A 85 -15.75 -3.27 13.81
CA ILE A 85 -15.86 -3.08 15.25
C ILE A 85 -14.51 -3.34 15.92
N PHE A 86 -14.19 -2.51 16.91
CA PHE A 86 -13.05 -2.71 17.79
C PHE A 86 -13.53 -3.09 19.18
N SER A 87 -12.76 -3.93 19.87
CA SER A 87 -12.87 -4.17 21.29
C SER A 87 -11.51 -3.97 21.96
N THR A 88 -11.55 -3.48 23.18
CA THR A 88 -10.34 -3.24 23.98
C THR A 88 -10.59 -3.68 25.42
N PRO A 89 -9.56 -4.20 26.13
CA PRO A 89 -9.71 -4.56 27.54
C PRO A 89 -9.92 -3.32 28.41
N GLU A 90 -10.54 -3.50 29.56
CA GLU A 90 -10.86 -2.43 30.50
C GLU A 90 -9.64 -1.63 30.95
N SER A 91 -8.47 -2.28 31.02
CA SER A 91 -7.19 -1.64 31.31
C SER A 91 -6.81 -0.57 30.27
N VAL A 92 -7.09 -0.83 28.99
CA VAL A 92 -6.87 0.12 27.89
C VAL A 92 -7.91 1.22 27.93
N LYS A 93 -9.21 0.87 28.10
CA LYS A 93 -10.32 1.84 28.16
C LYS A 93 -10.15 2.86 29.28
N SER A 94 -9.67 2.43 30.44
CA SER A 94 -9.44 3.31 31.60
C SER A 94 -8.33 4.33 31.38
N GLU A 95 -7.29 4.00 30.61
CA GLU A 95 -6.16 4.88 30.34
C GLU A 95 -6.35 5.67 29.02
N PHE A 96 -6.92 5.05 28.02
CA PHE A 96 -7.10 5.59 26.67
C PHE A 96 -8.56 5.49 26.22
N SER A 97 -9.45 6.21 26.89
CA SER A 97 -10.92 6.10 26.74
C SER A 97 -11.43 6.33 25.32
N SER A 98 -10.70 7.04 24.45
CA SER A 98 -11.10 7.29 23.05
C SER A 98 -10.48 6.34 22.05
N VAL A 99 -9.55 5.45 22.45
CA VAL A 99 -8.71 4.69 21.49
C VAL A 99 -9.55 3.77 20.60
N GLU A 100 -10.54 3.14 21.14
CA GLU A 100 -11.44 2.24 20.41
C GLU A 100 -12.23 3.00 19.33
N TYR A 101 -12.82 4.14 19.71
CA TYR A 101 -13.53 5.01 18.79
C TYR A 101 -12.58 5.60 17.73
N ASP A 102 -11.44 6.14 18.14
CA ASP A 102 -10.47 6.75 17.24
C ASP A 102 -9.93 5.74 16.20
N LEU A 103 -9.65 4.50 16.61
CA LEU A 103 -9.21 3.43 15.71
C LEU A 103 -10.31 3.01 14.74
N THR A 104 -11.56 2.91 15.22
CA THR A 104 -12.71 2.58 14.38
C THR A 104 -12.88 3.64 13.29
N GLU A 105 -12.98 4.91 13.66
CA GLU A 105 -13.13 6.05 12.77
C GLU A 105 -12.01 6.11 11.71
N GLU A 106 -10.76 6.01 12.19
CA GLU A 106 -9.59 6.11 11.32
C GLU A 106 -9.49 4.93 10.34
N THR A 107 -9.86 3.71 10.79
CA THR A 107 -9.88 2.52 9.93
C THR A 107 -10.98 2.63 8.89
N ILE A 108 -12.21 2.96 9.29
CA ILE A 108 -13.34 3.16 8.39
C ILE A 108 -13.05 4.24 7.36
N ARG A 109 -12.44 5.35 7.76
CA ARG A 109 -12.05 6.42 6.84
C ARG A 109 -11.10 5.92 5.74
N ARG A 110 -10.21 4.97 6.02
CA ARG A 110 -9.31 4.37 5.03
C ARG A 110 -10.05 3.42 4.09
N LEU A 111 -10.95 2.61 4.62
CA LEU A 111 -11.79 1.72 3.82
C LEU A 111 -12.68 2.52 2.85
N LYS A 112 -13.35 3.57 3.34
CA LYS A 112 -14.18 4.48 2.51
C LYS A 112 -13.37 5.17 1.40
N ARG A 113 -12.07 5.49 1.63
CA ARG A 113 -11.19 6.04 0.58
C ARG A 113 -10.83 5.04 -0.51
N ARG A 114 -11.10 3.77 -0.30
CA ARG A 114 -10.94 2.67 -1.26
C ARG A 114 -12.25 2.23 -1.87
N ASP A 115 -13.29 3.05 -1.72
CA ASP A 115 -14.63 2.77 -2.21
C ASP A 115 -15.28 1.51 -1.60
N ILE A 116 -14.75 1.02 -0.46
CA ILE A 116 -15.35 -0.08 0.30
C ILE A 116 -16.59 0.45 1.02
N LYS A 117 -17.71 -0.25 0.84
CA LYS A 117 -18.96 0.05 1.53
C LYS A 117 -18.83 -0.35 3.00
N VAL A 118 -19.08 0.59 3.92
CA VAL A 118 -18.95 0.34 5.36
C VAL A 118 -20.21 0.77 6.07
N ILE A 119 -20.70 -0.06 6.99
CA ILE A 119 -21.80 0.27 7.90
C ILE A 119 -21.39 1.50 8.73
N ASP A 120 -22.36 2.37 9.00
CA ASP A 120 -22.09 3.58 9.77
C ASP A 120 -21.64 3.21 11.20
N PRO A 121 -20.48 3.67 11.66
CA PRO A 121 -20.00 3.38 13.01
C PRO A 121 -20.92 3.92 14.11
N ASP A 122 -21.62 5.01 13.88
CA ASP A 122 -22.56 5.59 14.86
C ASP A 122 -23.78 4.68 15.07
N ASP A 123 -24.26 4.01 14.01
CA ASP A 123 -25.33 3.01 14.10
C ASP A 123 -24.87 1.79 14.91
N VAL A 124 -23.62 1.34 14.70
CA VAL A 124 -23.04 0.20 15.43
C VAL A 124 -22.85 0.57 16.92
N ALA A 125 -22.33 1.76 17.21
CA ALA A 125 -22.14 2.24 18.56
C ALA A 125 -23.49 2.36 19.30
N THR A 126 -24.50 2.92 18.65
CA THR A 126 -25.87 3.03 19.21
C THR A 126 -26.44 1.65 19.54
N PHE A 127 -26.30 0.67 18.66
CA PHE A 127 -26.75 -0.69 18.91
C PHE A 127 -26.05 -1.30 20.12
N ILE A 128 -24.74 -1.13 20.26
CA ILE A 128 -23.96 -1.64 21.40
C ILE A 128 -24.39 -0.97 22.71
N ASP A 129 -24.58 0.36 22.69
CA ASP A 129 -25.01 1.12 23.86
C ASP A 129 -26.41 0.68 24.32
N ASP A 130 -27.34 0.47 23.39
CA ASP A 130 -28.69 -0.02 23.66
C ASP A 130 -28.69 -1.44 24.25
N ASN A 131 -27.66 -2.24 23.93
CA ASN A 131 -27.48 -3.59 24.49
C ASN A 131 -26.59 -3.61 25.77
N GLY A 132 -26.40 -2.46 26.42
CA GLY A 132 -25.67 -2.37 27.68
C GLY A 132 -24.16 -2.30 27.55
N GLY A 133 -23.65 -1.92 26.37
CA GLY A 133 -22.23 -1.69 26.11
C GLY A 133 -21.45 -2.94 25.70
N TYR A 134 -22.12 -4.02 25.33
CA TYR A 134 -21.49 -5.24 24.84
C TYR A 134 -22.32 -5.90 23.73
N TRP A 135 -21.71 -6.82 23.01
CA TRP A 135 -22.33 -7.69 22.01
C TRP A 135 -21.86 -9.13 22.25
N GLU A 136 -22.73 -10.09 21.97
CA GLU A 136 -22.51 -11.49 22.36
C GLU A 136 -21.58 -12.21 21.38
N ASP A 137 -21.89 -12.13 20.09
CA ASP A 137 -21.11 -12.73 19.02
C ASP A 137 -21.32 -11.98 17.68
N ALA A 138 -20.49 -12.31 16.69
CA ALA A 138 -20.58 -11.73 15.35
C ALA A 138 -21.94 -12.03 14.66
N SER A 139 -22.64 -13.11 15.05
CA SER A 139 -23.95 -13.45 14.46
C SER A 139 -25.05 -12.53 14.99
N GLU A 140 -24.91 -11.98 16.19
CA GLU A 140 -25.81 -10.94 16.70
C GLU A 140 -25.74 -9.68 15.83
N LEU A 141 -24.53 -9.21 15.53
CA LEU A 141 -24.30 -8.08 14.63
C LEU A 141 -24.83 -8.39 13.21
N ALA A 142 -24.59 -9.61 12.71
CA ALA A 142 -25.08 -10.05 11.39
C ALA A 142 -26.62 -10.03 11.29
N ARG A 143 -27.31 -10.34 12.36
CA ARG A 143 -28.80 -10.29 12.40
C ARG A 143 -29.33 -8.87 12.38
N HIS A 144 -28.60 -7.94 12.99
CA HIS A 144 -29.04 -6.54 13.11
C HIS A 144 -28.66 -5.71 11.89
N PHE A 145 -27.44 -5.87 11.40
CA PHE A 145 -26.91 -5.09 10.29
C PHE A 145 -26.93 -5.85 8.96
N ASP A 146 -27.06 -5.10 7.86
CA ASP A 146 -26.97 -5.66 6.51
C ASP A 146 -25.51 -5.61 5.99
N ALA A 147 -24.65 -6.35 6.67
CA ALA A 147 -23.25 -6.52 6.31
C ALA A 147 -23.03 -7.87 5.64
N ASP A 148 -22.10 -7.91 4.68
CA ASP A 148 -21.61 -9.15 4.04
C ASP A 148 -20.41 -9.70 4.81
N ILE A 149 -19.56 -8.80 5.30
CA ILE A 149 -18.36 -9.13 6.09
C ILE A 149 -18.39 -8.34 7.40
N ILE A 150 -18.07 -9.01 8.51
CA ILE A 150 -17.82 -8.37 9.79
C ILE A 150 -16.31 -8.47 10.07
N VAL A 151 -15.68 -7.35 10.33
CA VAL A 151 -14.28 -7.25 10.79
C VAL A 151 -14.29 -6.83 12.24
N HIS A 152 -13.84 -7.71 13.11
CA HIS A 152 -13.63 -7.45 14.53
C HIS A 152 -12.15 -7.38 14.82
N VAL A 153 -11.71 -6.26 15.39
CA VAL A 153 -10.34 -6.05 15.85
C VAL A 153 -10.36 -6.09 17.37
N ASP A 154 -9.81 -7.15 17.93
CA ASP A 154 -9.65 -7.33 19.37
C ASP A 154 -8.25 -6.87 19.78
N LEU A 155 -8.18 -5.78 20.51
CA LEU A 155 -6.94 -5.14 20.94
C LEU A 155 -6.56 -5.66 22.34
N ASP A 156 -5.51 -6.46 22.43
CA ASP A 156 -5.06 -7.02 23.72
C ASP A 156 -4.32 -5.98 24.57
N SER A 157 -3.54 -5.12 23.94
CA SER A 157 -2.75 -4.11 24.61
C SER A 157 -2.61 -2.83 23.78
N PHE A 158 -2.48 -1.71 24.47
CA PHE A 158 -2.15 -0.41 23.88
C PHE A 158 -1.41 0.46 24.89
N THR A 159 -0.29 1.05 24.49
CA THR A 159 0.44 2.02 25.29
C THR A 159 1.14 3.05 24.39
N CYS A 160 1.36 4.24 24.93
CA CYS A 160 2.12 5.31 24.28
C CYS A 160 3.43 5.66 24.97
N ASP A 161 3.75 4.97 26.05
CA ASP A 161 4.92 5.24 26.87
C ASP A 161 6.05 4.22 26.61
N GLU A 162 7.29 4.70 26.73
CA GLU A 162 8.45 3.81 26.79
C GLU A 162 8.54 3.19 28.17
N GLU A 163 8.81 1.89 28.22
CA GLU A 163 8.99 1.16 29.47
C GLU A 163 10.06 1.81 30.36
N ASN A 164 9.72 1.98 31.63
CA ASN A 164 10.62 2.55 32.63
C ASN A 164 11.16 3.98 32.32
N SER A 165 10.51 4.72 31.42
CA SER A 165 10.96 6.05 31.01
C SER A 165 9.79 6.99 30.68
N PRO A 166 9.18 7.65 31.67
CA PRO A 166 8.00 8.50 31.49
C PRO A 166 8.23 9.74 30.62
N SER A 167 9.50 10.09 30.35
CA SER A 167 9.87 11.18 29.45
C SER A 167 10.03 10.78 27.98
N LEU A 168 9.85 9.50 27.68
CA LEU A 168 9.96 8.96 26.32
C LEU A 168 8.65 8.33 25.89
N LEU A 169 8.30 8.57 24.62
CA LEU A 169 7.07 8.07 24.01
C LEU A 169 7.41 6.99 22.98
N ARG A 170 6.73 5.86 23.09
CA ARG A 170 6.72 4.77 22.14
C ARG A 170 5.37 4.09 22.14
N GLY A 171 4.69 4.09 21.00
CA GLY A 171 3.47 3.34 20.82
C GLY A 171 3.77 1.86 20.70
N ARG A 172 3.06 1.01 21.46
CA ARG A 172 3.02 -0.43 21.34
C ARG A 172 1.58 -0.89 21.43
N ALA A 173 1.22 -1.84 20.58
CA ALA A 173 -0.08 -2.47 20.63
C ALA A 173 0.02 -3.88 20.05
N ASP A 174 -0.75 -4.77 20.61
CA ASP A 174 -0.91 -6.14 20.16
C ASP A 174 -2.40 -6.46 20.09
N GLY A 175 -2.79 -7.35 19.20
CA GLY A 175 -4.17 -7.76 19.06
C GLY A 175 -4.40 -8.72 17.91
N ILE A 176 -5.67 -9.04 17.67
CA ILE A 176 -6.09 -9.99 16.66
C ILE A 176 -7.17 -9.34 15.78
N VAL A 177 -7.06 -9.53 14.47
CA VAL A 177 -8.07 -9.16 13.50
C VAL A 177 -8.83 -10.42 13.11
N TYR A 178 -10.13 -10.44 13.38
CA TYR A 178 -11.05 -11.46 12.94
C TYR A 178 -11.86 -10.97 11.75
N GLY A 179 -12.15 -11.85 10.80
CA GLY A 179 -13.06 -11.61 9.70
C GLY A 179 -14.13 -12.69 9.65
N TYR A 180 -15.38 -12.27 9.54
CA TYR A 180 -16.53 -13.17 9.48
C TYR A 180 -17.30 -12.95 8.19
N ASP A 181 -17.61 -14.03 7.50
CA ASP A 181 -18.51 -14.07 6.35
C ASP A 181 -19.95 -14.24 6.85
N VAL A 182 -20.83 -13.32 6.46
CA VAL A 182 -22.25 -13.34 6.87
C VAL A 182 -23.06 -14.08 5.83
N ARG A 183 -23.70 -15.16 6.26
CA ARG A 183 -24.54 -16.01 5.39
C ARG A 183 -25.93 -16.16 5.95
N LYS A 184 -26.89 -16.23 5.03
CA LYS A 184 -28.24 -16.62 5.39
C LYS A 184 -28.35 -18.14 5.44
N VAL A 185 -28.71 -18.67 6.61
CA VAL A 185 -28.94 -20.10 6.85
C VAL A 185 -30.41 -20.26 7.28
N GLY A 186 -31.26 -20.72 6.36
CA GLY A 186 -32.72 -20.66 6.55
C GLY A 186 -33.18 -19.22 6.56
N ASP A 187 -33.85 -18.82 7.67
CA ASP A 187 -34.34 -17.45 7.87
C ASP A 187 -33.41 -16.57 8.72
N GLU A 188 -32.29 -17.13 9.22
CA GLU A 188 -31.38 -16.45 10.09
C GLU A 188 -30.07 -16.06 9.37
N LYS A 189 -29.49 -14.91 9.73
CA LYS A 189 -28.12 -14.53 9.35
C LYS A 189 -27.16 -15.08 10.41
N VAL A 190 -26.10 -15.73 9.93
CA VAL A 190 -25.04 -16.32 10.75
C VAL A 190 -23.70 -15.80 10.27
N ALA A 191 -22.85 -15.38 11.18
CA ALA A 191 -21.47 -15.00 10.91
C ALA A 191 -20.55 -16.20 11.10
N ARG A 192 -19.78 -16.52 10.07
CA ARG A 192 -18.79 -17.60 10.09
C ARG A 192 -17.40 -17.01 10.03
N GLU A 193 -16.53 -17.34 10.97
CA GLU A 193 -15.14 -16.95 10.95
C GLU A 193 -14.43 -17.53 9.71
N ILE A 194 -13.78 -16.65 8.93
CA ILE A 194 -13.04 -16.97 7.70
C ILE A 194 -11.62 -16.43 7.71
N PHE A 195 -11.30 -15.53 8.65
CA PHE A 195 -10.01 -14.89 8.75
C PHE A 195 -9.65 -14.62 10.21
N VAL A 196 -8.42 -14.96 10.58
CA VAL A 196 -7.82 -14.63 11.87
C VAL A 196 -6.37 -14.22 11.64
N ARG A 197 -5.97 -13.09 12.19
CA ARG A 197 -4.59 -12.62 12.07
C ARG A 197 -4.16 -11.81 13.28
N GLU A 198 -3.14 -12.29 13.95
CA GLU A 198 -2.44 -11.54 14.99
C GLU A 198 -1.66 -10.36 14.37
N PHE A 199 -1.58 -9.27 15.09
CA PHE A 199 -0.74 -8.14 14.75
C PHE A 199 -0.01 -7.59 15.97
N THR A 200 1.16 -7.07 15.70
CA THR A 200 1.97 -6.30 16.66
C THR A 200 2.36 -4.99 16.01
N SER A 201 2.18 -3.90 16.71
CA SER A 201 2.54 -2.55 16.26
C SER A 201 3.51 -1.90 17.23
N THR A 202 4.59 -1.33 16.71
CA THR A 202 5.55 -0.55 17.49
C THR A 202 5.97 0.69 16.72
N HIS A 203 5.79 1.87 17.32
CA HIS A 203 6.17 3.13 16.70
C HIS A 203 6.75 4.13 17.72
N PRO A 204 7.90 4.74 17.46
CA PRO A 204 8.87 4.39 16.41
C PRO A 204 9.59 3.07 16.74
N ARG A 205 10.01 2.36 15.70
CA ARG A 205 10.67 1.05 15.86
C ARG A 205 12.06 1.13 16.50
N GLN A 206 12.79 2.22 16.25
CA GLN A 206 14.18 2.37 16.69
C GLN A 206 14.28 3.21 17.96
N THR A 207 14.21 4.53 17.83
CA THR A 207 14.46 5.45 18.97
C THR A 207 13.14 6.07 19.42
N PRO A 208 12.80 5.98 20.73
CA PRO A 208 11.63 6.64 21.29
C PRO A 208 11.67 8.16 21.06
N VAL A 209 10.51 8.79 21.05
CA VAL A 209 10.35 10.25 20.92
C VAL A 209 10.40 10.88 22.31
N SER A 210 11.16 11.97 22.48
CA SER A 210 11.13 12.72 23.75
C SER A 210 9.76 13.40 23.94
N ALA A 211 9.19 13.29 25.14
CA ALA A 211 7.96 13.98 25.52
C ALA A 211 8.09 15.51 25.48
N ASP A 212 9.33 16.04 25.53
CA ASP A 212 9.59 17.48 25.36
C ASP A 212 9.44 17.92 23.89
N SER A 213 9.62 17.01 22.94
CA SER A 213 9.56 17.30 21.51
C SER A 213 8.16 17.09 20.89
N SER A 214 7.30 16.33 21.57
CA SER A 214 5.94 16.05 21.12
C SER A 214 5.02 15.86 22.33
N SER A 215 3.86 16.52 22.32
CA SER A 215 2.87 16.24 23.38
C SER A 215 2.38 14.80 23.28
N ARG A 216 2.05 14.19 24.44
CA ARG A 216 1.52 12.82 24.52
C ARG A 216 0.29 12.63 23.63
N SER A 217 -0.65 13.58 23.63
CA SER A 217 -1.87 13.53 22.81
C SER A 217 -1.56 13.60 21.31
N ALA A 218 -0.63 14.44 20.88
CA ALA A 218 -0.21 14.49 19.47
C ALA A 218 0.52 13.23 19.04
N PHE A 219 1.28 12.60 19.92
CA PHE A 219 1.92 11.31 19.68
C PHE A 219 0.88 10.20 19.58
N GLN A 220 -0.04 10.10 20.54
CA GLN A 220 -1.13 9.13 20.54
C GLN A 220 -1.93 9.20 19.24
N LYS A 221 -2.36 10.39 18.82
CA LYS A 221 -3.10 10.58 17.58
C LYS A 221 -2.34 10.07 16.35
N ARG A 222 -1.03 10.34 16.28
CA ARG A 222 -0.18 9.81 15.19
C ARG A 222 -0.06 8.30 15.23
N TYR A 223 0.04 7.73 16.43
CA TYR A 223 0.15 6.29 16.59
C TYR A 223 -1.15 5.57 16.22
N VAL A 224 -2.30 6.09 16.63
CA VAL A 224 -3.63 5.61 16.20
C VAL A 224 -3.76 5.66 14.67
N ASP A 225 -3.37 6.77 14.02
CA ASP A 225 -3.38 6.92 12.57
C ASP A 225 -2.52 5.85 11.86
N LEU A 226 -1.34 5.56 12.40
CA LEU A 226 -0.46 4.52 11.89
C LEU A 226 -1.06 3.12 12.07
N MET A 227 -1.60 2.81 13.25
CA MET A 227 -2.24 1.53 13.53
C MET A 227 -3.45 1.29 12.61
N ALA A 228 -4.32 2.29 12.49
CA ALA A 228 -5.45 2.20 11.59
C ALA A 228 -5.02 1.98 10.12
N THR A 229 -3.87 2.52 9.72
CA THR A 229 -3.28 2.22 8.41
C THR A 229 -2.84 0.77 8.30
N GLN A 230 -2.15 0.25 9.31
CA GLN A 230 -1.69 -1.16 9.32
C GLN A 230 -2.88 -2.13 9.28
N ILE A 231 -3.91 -1.87 10.08
CA ILE A 231 -5.11 -2.71 10.13
C ILE A 231 -5.87 -2.65 8.81
N ALA A 232 -6.12 -1.45 8.27
CA ALA A 232 -6.82 -1.28 7.01
C ALA A 232 -6.08 -1.95 5.83
N GLN A 233 -4.75 -1.91 5.79
CA GLN A 233 -3.92 -2.60 4.79
C GLN A 233 -3.98 -4.13 4.88
N MET A 234 -4.47 -4.70 5.97
CA MET A 234 -4.75 -6.13 6.04
C MET A 234 -6.01 -6.51 5.27
N LEU A 235 -6.91 -5.56 5.03
CA LEU A 235 -8.25 -5.79 4.50
C LEU A 235 -8.40 -5.51 3.00
N TYR A 236 -7.60 -4.61 2.41
CA TYR A 236 -7.68 -4.28 1.00
C TYR A 236 -6.34 -4.35 0.30
N ASP A 237 -6.37 -4.63 -0.99
CA ASP A 237 -5.19 -4.66 -1.84
C ASP A 237 -4.64 -3.24 -2.06
N TYR A 238 -3.32 -3.09 -2.02
CA TYR A 238 -2.66 -1.79 -2.15
C TYR A 238 -1.45 -1.85 -3.08
N HIS A 239 -1.01 -0.72 -3.59
CA HIS A 239 0.19 -0.65 -4.42
C HIS A 239 1.46 -0.53 -3.57
N ALA A 240 2.54 -1.19 -4.01
CA ALA A 240 3.81 -1.20 -3.28
C ALA A 240 4.38 0.21 -3.00
N SER A 241 4.07 1.19 -3.84
CA SER A 241 4.45 2.59 -3.64
C SER A 241 3.80 3.26 -2.42
N GLU A 242 2.68 2.74 -1.94
CA GLU A 242 1.96 3.29 -0.79
C GLU A 242 2.65 3.01 0.56
N LEU A 243 3.52 1.98 0.60
CA LEU A 243 4.31 1.64 1.79
C LEU A 243 5.46 2.61 2.08
N ILE A 244 5.78 3.52 1.14
CA ILE A 244 6.96 4.39 1.19
C ILE A 244 6.62 5.81 1.68
N ARG A 245 5.39 6.04 2.13
CA ARG A 245 4.95 7.36 2.62
C ARG A 245 4.97 7.51 4.13
#